data_90dfc238b58ba051cc9562dde6c5a04e
#
_entry.id   90dfc238b58ba051cc9562dde6c5a04e
#
_cell.length_a   1.000
_cell.length_b   1.000
_cell.length_c   1.000
_cell.angle_alpha   90.00
_cell.angle_beta   90.00
_cell.angle_gamma   90.00
#
_symmetry.space_group_name_H-M   'P 1'
#
loop_
_entity.id
_entity.type
_entity.pdbx_description
1 polymer ?
#
loop_
_entity_poly.entity_id
_entity_poly.type
_entity_poly.pdbx_seq_one_letter_code
_entity_poly.pdbx_strand_id
1 'polypeptide(L)'
;MAVAKSSLHIKPQANISDKKLREMLLLSEKRLESLFSTYRPITGENAPGLRFECVIEDFLNGKTLYLPVEMLKSKKFCAIINCGSIDKFCEKYLSNQDREKARDAVFRYLIRLRCKHDFYFFAYAYARIKNKDGGKDIPFLLRPAQVKLIKVFEEMRLHSDLHNIRVILLKCRQWGGSTATDIYMSWIQIFWKTNWNSNIIGHQSSSATQVFDMYEKLINAIPMWLFYDIGEPFKNDSRKLKTSGTIQNIKYLIPRQCKIQTGSARNPESCRSGDAAMAHITEEAFFPNTTEWTPAKVIK
;
A
#
# COMPACT_ATOMS: atom_id res chain seq x y z
N MET A 1 -30.43 23.71 -23.61
CA MET A 1 -29.17 23.51 -24.37
C MET A 1 -29.03 22.05 -24.70
N ALA A 2 -29.21 21.66 -25.94
CA ALA A 2 -29.13 20.28 -26.40
C ALA A 2 -27.67 19.87 -26.59
N VAL A 3 -27.24 18.81 -25.89
CA VAL A 3 -25.92 18.22 -26.07
C VAL A 3 -25.92 17.46 -27.39
N ALA A 4 -25.17 17.96 -28.37
CA ALA A 4 -24.98 17.29 -29.65
C ALA A 4 -24.29 15.93 -29.41
N LYS A 5 -25.01 14.84 -29.70
CA LYS A 5 -24.43 13.51 -29.83
C LYS A 5 -23.61 13.51 -31.14
N SER A 6 -22.28 13.61 -31.03
CA SER A 6 -21.39 13.32 -32.13
C SER A 6 -21.43 11.83 -32.41
N SER A 7 -22.23 11.40 -33.37
CA SER A 7 -22.15 10.06 -33.94
C SER A 7 -20.85 9.97 -34.75
N LEU A 8 -19.84 9.27 -34.18
CA LEU A 8 -18.71 8.81 -34.95
C LEU A 8 -19.20 7.86 -36.04
N HIS A 9 -19.38 8.37 -37.24
CA HIS A 9 -19.59 7.56 -38.42
C HIS A 9 -18.28 6.82 -38.75
N ILE A 10 -18.09 5.65 -38.14
CA ILE A 10 -17.09 4.69 -38.57
C ILE A 10 -17.62 4.14 -39.92
N LYS A 11 -17.03 4.57 -41.02
CA LYS A 11 -17.28 3.93 -42.31
C LYS A 11 -16.93 2.45 -42.21
N PRO A 12 -17.84 1.51 -42.49
CA PRO A 12 -17.50 0.10 -42.45
C PRO A 12 -16.38 -0.14 -43.46
N GLN A 13 -15.23 -0.60 -43.03
CA GLN A 13 -14.18 -1.06 -43.93
C GLN A 13 -14.70 -2.32 -44.61
N ALA A 14 -15.04 -2.16 -45.91
CA ALA A 14 -15.39 -3.28 -46.76
C ALA A 14 -14.23 -4.28 -46.77
N ASN A 15 -14.53 -5.57 -46.50
CA ASN A 15 -13.65 -6.73 -46.63
C ASN A 15 -12.57 -6.91 -45.51
N ILE A 16 -12.98 -7.08 -44.27
CA ILE A 16 -12.17 -7.74 -43.27
C ILE A 16 -12.36 -9.25 -43.42
N SER A 17 -11.30 -10.01 -43.77
CA SER A 17 -11.37 -11.46 -43.81
C SER A 17 -11.62 -12.03 -42.41
N ASP A 18 -12.33 -13.15 -42.30
CA ASP A 18 -12.59 -13.86 -41.04
C ASP A 18 -11.29 -14.12 -40.20
N LYS A 19 -10.20 -14.42 -40.91
CA LYS A 19 -8.86 -14.60 -40.27
C LYS A 19 -8.40 -13.32 -39.59
N LYS A 20 -8.49 -12.18 -40.27
CA LYS A 20 -8.08 -10.88 -39.73
C LYS A 20 -8.99 -10.44 -38.56
N LEU A 21 -10.27 -10.75 -38.62
CA LEU A 21 -11.20 -10.48 -37.54
C LEU A 21 -10.86 -11.31 -36.29
N ARG A 22 -10.57 -12.60 -36.45
CA ARG A 22 -10.14 -13.48 -35.34
C ARG A 22 -8.81 -13.02 -34.70
N GLU A 23 -7.84 -12.60 -35.53
CA GLU A 23 -6.58 -12.02 -35.02
C GLU A 23 -6.82 -10.73 -34.22
N MET A 24 -7.72 -9.86 -34.69
CA MET A 24 -8.10 -8.63 -33.99
C MET A 24 -8.82 -8.93 -32.66
N LEU A 25 -9.70 -9.93 -32.62
CA LEU A 25 -10.37 -10.37 -31.40
C LEU A 25 -9.37 -10.93 -30.38
N LEU A 26 -8.46 -11.81 -30.82
CA LEU A 26 -7.40 -12.35 -29.97
C LEU A 26 -6.47 -11.27 -29.42
N LEU A 27 -6.10 -10.28 -30.23
CA LEU A 27 -5.31 -9.14 -29.79
C LEU A 27 -6.09 -8.27 -28.79
N SER A 28 -7.40 -8.08 -29.01
CA SER A 28 -8.26 -7.35 -28.09
C SER A 28 -8.41 -8.06 -26.75
N GLU A 29 -8.60 -9.38 -26.76
CA GLU A 29 -8.66 -10.20 -25.53
C GLU A 29 -7.36 -10.15 -24.76
N LYS A 30 -6.21 -10.37 -25.41
CA LYS A 30 -4.88 -10.24 -24.78
C LYS A 30 -4.63 -8.84 -24.21
N ARG A 31 -5.09 -7.80 -24.91
CA ARG A 31 -4.99 -6.43 -24.42
C ARG A 31 -5.89 -6.18 -23.22
N LEU A 32 -7.11 -6.71 -23.22
CA LEU A 32 -8.03 -6.65 -22.09
C LEU A 32 -7.45 -7.41 -20.89
N GLU A 33 -6.93 -8.62 -21.09
CA GLU A 33 -6.22 -9.38 -20.05
C GLU A 33 -5.05 -8.59 -19.47
N SER A 34 -4.21 -7.98 -20.32
CA SER A 34 -3.08 -7.17 -19.87
C SER A 34 -3.47 -5.90 -19.12
N LEU A 35 -4.63 -5.30 -19.45
CA LEU A 35 -5.16 -4.11 -18.81
C LEU A 35 -5.88 -4.42 -17.49
N PHE A 36 -6.49 -5.59 -17.40
CA PHE A 36 -7.31 -6.02 -16.26
C PHE A 36 -6.75 -7.24 -15.52
N SER A 37 -5.58 -7.77 -15.94
CA SER A 37 -4.95 -8.85 -15.19
C SER A 37 -4.64 -8.36 -13.79
N THR A 38 -5.44 -8.79 -12.86
CA THR A 38 -5.26 -8.52 -11.45
C THR A 38 -4.39 -9.62 -10.86
N TYR A 39 -3.35 -9.23 -10.13
CA TYR A 39 -2.62 -10.17 -9.28
C TYR A 39 -3.55 -10.79 -8.23
N ARG A 40 -3.21 -11.96 -7.74
CA ARG A 40 -3.94 -12.62 -6.65
C ARG A 40 -3.27 -12.26 -5.31
N PRO A 41 -3.82 -11.35 -4.52
CA PRO A 41 -3.12 -10.82 -3.35
C PRO A 41 -2.88 -11.88 -2.27
N ILE A 42 -3.78 -12.86 -2.13
CA ILE A 42 -3.66 -13.90 -1.08
C ILE A 42 -2.60 -14.93 -1.44
N THR A 43 -2.57 -15.42 -2.67
CA THR A 43 -1.55 -16.39 -3.11
C THR A 43 -0.26 -15.72 -3.54
N GLY A 44 -0.31 -14.46 -3.99
CA GLY A 44 0.81 -13.74 -4.56
C GLY A 44 1.03 -14.00 -6.06
N GLU A 45 0.17 -14.81 -6.68
CA GLU A 45 0.20 -15.11 -8.11
C GLU A 45 0.06 -13.83 -8.93
N ASN A 46 0.92 -13.64 -9.93
CA ASN A 46 0.99 -12.45 -10.79
C ASN A 46 1.25 -11.11 -10.04
N ALA A 47 1.56 -11.14 -8.75
CA ALA A 47 1.94 -9.92 -8.05
C ALA A 47 3.37 -9.50 -8.44
N PRO A 48 3.63 -8.18 -8.57
CA PRO A 48 4.95 -7.69 -8.96
C PRO A 48 6.08 -8.08 -8.01
N GLY A 49 7.33 -8.04 -8.53
CA GLY A 49 8.54 -8.39 -7.81
C GLY A 49 9.00 -9.82 -8.07
N LEU A 50 10.23 -10.12 -7.66
CA LEU A 50 10.77 -11.48 -7.74
C LEU A 50 10.11 -12.35 -6.68
N ARG A 51 9.54 -13.48 -7.11
CA ARG A 51 8.80 -14.39 -6.25
C ARG A 51 9.26 -15.82 -6.44
N PHE A 52 9.14 -16.59 -5.40
CA PHE A 52 9.37 -18.05 -5.43
C PHE A 52 8.09 -18.75 -5.00
N GLU A 53 7.95 -19.97 -5.48
CA GLU A 53 6.82 -20.83 -5.17
C GLU A 53 7.09 -21.66 -3.93
N CYS A 54 6.13 -21.73 -3.02
CA CYS A 54 6.19 -22.63 -1.87
C CYS A 54 4.80 -23.08 -1.42
N VAL A 55 4.77 -24.21 -0.70
CA VAL A 55 3.58 -24.71 -0.04
C VAL A 55 3.92 -24.94 1.43
N ILE A 56 3.05 -24.49 2.33
CA ILE A 56 3.08 -24.78 3.75
C ILE A 56 1.72 -25.41 4.08
N GLU A 57 1.70 -26.71 4.41
CA GLU A 57 0.51 -27.56 4.46
C GLU A 57 -0.63 -26.96 5.31
N ASP A 58 -0.30 -26.42 6.47
CA ASP A 58 -1.23 -25.85 7.45
C ASP A 58 -1.29 -24.32 7.45
N PHE A 59 -0.76 -23.68 6.41
CA PHE A 59 -0.87 -22.24 6.19
C PHE A 59 -1.68 -21.97 4.93
N LEU A 60 -2.71 -21.12 5.03
CA LEU A 60 -3.63 -20.79 3.94
C LEU A 60 -4.20 -22.03 3.21
N ASN A 61 -4.53 -23.08 3.99
CA ASN A 61 -5.10 -24.35 3.51
C ASN A 61 -4.21 -25.10 2.51
N GLY A 62 -2.88 -25.03 2.68
CA GLY A 62 -1.93 -25.72 1.82
C GLY A 62 -1.91 -25.24 0.36
N LYS A 63 -2.40 -24.03 0.11
CA LYS A 63 -2.36 -23.47 -1.24
C LYS A 63 -0.93 -23.15 -1.65
N THR A 64 -0.65 -23.27 -2.93
CA THR A 64 0.58 -22.75 -3.54
C THR A 64 0.66 -21.25 -3.36
N LEU A 65 1.77 -20.79 -2.82
CA LEU A 65 2.06 -19.38 -2.54
C LEU A 65 3.24 -18.91 -3.39
N TYR A 66 3.12 -17.72 -3.93
CA TYR A 66 4.16 -17.01 -4.65
C TYR A 66 4.63 -15.84 -3.79
N LEU A 67 5.70 -16.06 -3.04
CA LEU A 67 6.19 -15.15 -2.00
C LEU A 67 7.41 -14.36 -2.46
N PRO A 68 7.61 -13.12 -1.97
CA PRO A 68 8.82 -12.35 -2.29
C PRO A 68 10.09 -13.07 -1.87
N VAL A 69 11.10 -13.09 -2.74
CA VAL A 69 12.39 -13.75 -2.48
C VAL A 69 13.13 -13.17 -1.27
N GLU A 70 12.85 -11.92 -0.90
CA GLU A 70 13.41 -11.27 0.29
C GLU A 70 13.06 -12.00 1.59
N MET A 71 11.97 -12.75 1.63
CA MET A 71 11.58 -13.54 2.79
C MET A 71 12.58 -14.67 3.06
N LEU A 72 13.28 -15.17 2.03
CA LEU A 72 14.32 -16.20 2.15
C LEU A 72 15.55 -15.73 2.95
N LYS A 73 15.73 -14.42 3.16
CA LYS A 73 16.78 -13.89 4.04
C LYS A 73 16.54 -14.24 5.51
N SER A 74 15.33 -14.65 5.86
CA SER A 74 15.00 -15.07 7.23
C SER A 74 15.28 -16.55 7.46
N LYS A 75 16.27 -16.85 8.30
CA LYS A 75 16.61 -18.23 8.70
C LYS A 75 15.41 -18.98 9.29
N LYS A 76 14.59 -18.30 10.11
CA LYS A 76 13.40 -18.91 10.73
C LYS A 76 12.37 -19.26 9.65
N PHE A 77 12.16 -18.40 8.68
CA PHE A 77 11.26 -18.67 7.55
C PHE A 77 11.75 -19.87 6.72
N CYS A 78 13.04 -19.92 6.39
CA CYS A 78 13.62 -21.07 5.69
C CYS A 78 13.45 -22.38 6.47
N ALA A 79 13.60 -22.36 7.79
CA ALA A 79 13.35 -23.54 8.63
C ALA A 79 11.89 -23.99 8.60
N ILE A 80 10.93 -23.05 8.55
CA ILE A 80 9.49 -23.37 8.45
C ILE A 80 9.18 -24.01 7.11
N ILE A 81 9.62 -23.46 5.99
CA ILE A 81 9.37 -24.05 4.66
C ILE A 81 10.05 -25.40 4.50
N ASN A 82 11.24 -25.59 5.07
CA ASN A 82 11.93 -26.88 5.06
C ASN A 82 11.20 -27.95 5.87
N CYS A 83 10.43 -27.57 6.90
CA CYS A 83 9.54 -28.49 7.61
C CYS A 83 8.24 -28.78 6.83
N GLY A 84 7.88 -27.94 5.86
CA GLY A 84 6.67 -28.04 5.06
C GLY A 84 5.37 -27.74 5.80
N SER A 85 5.40 -27.52 7.12
CA SER A 85 4.24 -27.25 7.97
C SER A 85 4.64 -26.46 9.22
N ILE A 86 3.74 -25.60 9.69
CA ILE A 86 3.91 -24.88 10.97
C ILE A 86 3.94 -25.88 12.14
N ASP A 87 3.05 -26.86 12.13
CA ASP A 87 2.98 -27.86 13.18
C ASP A 87 4.27 -28.67 13.28
N LYS A 88 4.80 -29.18 12.17
CA LYS A 88 6.09 -29.89 12.13
C LYS A 88 7.26 -29.00 12.60
N PHE A 89 7.21 -27.71 12.26
CA PHE A 89 8.20 -26.75 12.76
C PHE A 89 8.10 -26.56 14.27
N CYS A 90 6.89 -26.40 14.81
CA CYS A 90 6.67 -26.23 16.25
C CYS A 90 7.11 -27.49 17.02
N GLU A 91 6.79 -28.68 16.54
CA GLU A 91 7.23 -29.95 17.14
C GLU A 91 8.75 -30.09 17.18
N LYS A 92 9.44 -29.69 16.11
CA LYS A 92 10.88 -29.81 16.00
C LYS A 92 11.66 -28.75 16.81
N TYR A 93 11.19 -27.50 16.84
CA TYR A 93 11.96 -26.38 17.37
C TYR A 93 11.36 -25.71 18.60
N LEU A 94 10.08 -25.98 18.93
CA LEU A 94 9.34 -25.32 20.00
C LEU A 94 8.61 -26.32 20.91
N SER A 95 9.09 -27.56 20.97
CA SER A 95 8.46 -28.67 21.72
C SER A 95 8.24 -28.38 23.21
N ASN A 96 9.04 -27.49 23.81
CA ASN A 96 8.95 -27.11 25.22
C ASN A 96 7.91 -26.00 25.49
N GLN A 97 7.21 -25.53 24.46
CA GLN A 97 6.21 -24.47 24.57
C GLN A 97 4.79 -25.05 24.42
N ASP A 98 3.81 -24.32 24.95
CA ASP A 98 2.40 -24.62 24.67
C ASP A 98 2.15 -24.61 23.15
N ARG A 99 1.58 -25.71 22.64
CA ARG A 99 1.45 -25.95 21.20
C ARG A 99 0.62 -24.89 20.50
N GLU A 100 -0.50 -24.47 21.11
CA GLU A 100 -1.38 -23.46 20.50
C GLU A 100 -0.72 -22.09 20.45
N LYS A 101 -0.07 -21.70 21.55
CA LYS A 101 0.66 -20.43 21.62
C LYS A 101 1.84 -20.41 20.67
N ALA A 102 2.59 -21.50 20.57
CA ALA A 102 3.71 -21.63 19.63
C ALA A 102 3.23 -21.50 18.19
N ARG A 103 2.14 -22.19 17.84
CA ARG A 103 1.54 -22.15 16.50
C ARG A 103 1.04 -20.74 16.14
N ASP A 104 0.30 -20.09 17.03
CA ASP A 104 -0.18 -18.71 16.83
C ASP A 104 1.00 -17.73 16.66
N ALA A 105 2.05 -17.87 17.45
CA ALA A 105 3.26 -17.05 17.33
C ALA A 105 3.97 -17.25 15.98
N VAL A 106 4.06 -18.48 15.49
CA VAL A 106 4.64 -18.78 14.17
C VAL A 106 3.75 -18.26 13.06
N PHE A 107 2.43 -18.42 13.17
CA PHE A 107 1.48 -17.88 12.20
C PHE A 107 1.57 -16.35 12.11
N ARG A 108 1.56 -15.65 13.23
CA ARG A 108 1.73 -14.18 13.27
C ARG A 108 3.07 -13.74 12.70
N TYR A 109 4.13 -14.51 12.98
CA TYR A 109 5.44 -14.27 12.39
C TYR A 109 5.40 -14.34 10.85
N LEU A 110 4.80 -15.39 10.28
CA LEU A 110 4.68 -15.55 8.82
C LEU A 110 3.89 -14.40 8.19
N ILE A 111 2.74 -14.06 8.77
CA ILE A 111 1.91 -12.95 8.28
C ILE A 111 2.68 -11.63 8.35
N ARG A 112 3.36 -11.33 9.47
CA ARG A 112 4.13 -10.10 9.62
C ARG A 112 5.29 -10.04 8.64
N LEU A 113 6.05 -11.12 8.49
CA LEU A 113 7.17 -11.19 7.55
C LEU A 113 6.66 -10.95 6.12
N ARG A 114 5.55 -11.59 5.76
CA ARG A 114 4.92 -11.39 4.46
C ARG A 114 4.46 -9.95 4.28
N CYS A 115 3.74 -9.38 5.22
CA CYS A 115 3.31 -7.97 5.16
C CYS A 115 4.49 -7.00 5.00
N LYS A 116 5.64 -7.29 5.61
CA LYS A 116 6.84 -6.48 5.51
C LYS A 116 7.42 -6.49 4.08
N HIS A 117 7.41 -7.62 3.41
CA HIS A 117 8.05 -7.79 2.10
C HIS A 117 7.06 -7.81 0.93
N ASP A 118 5.75 -7.92 1.20
CA ASP A 118 4.69 -7.99 0.20
C ASP A 118 3.64 -6.89 0.43
N PHE A 119 3.90 -5.70 -0.14
CA PHE A 119 2.96 -4.58 -0.06
C PHE A 119 1.58 -4.94 -0.61
N TYR A 120 1.52 -5.73 -1.68
CA TYR A 120 0.25 -6.11 -2.34
C TYR A 120 -0.62 -7.00 -1.45
N PHE A 121 0.01 -7.91 -0.71
CA PHE A 121 -0.66 -8.70 0.32
C PHE A 121 -1.13 -7.81 1.49
N PHE A 122 -0.25 -6.96 2.01
CA PHE A 122 -0.57 -6.06 3.12
C PHE A 122 -1.75 -5.15 2.78
N ALA A 123 -1.72 -4.50 1.61
CA ALA A 123 -2.76 -3.58 1.17
C ALA A 123 -4.13 -4.28 1.09
N TYR A 124 -4.19 -5.47 0.53
CA TYR A 124 -5.43 -6.23 0.43
C TYR A 124 -5.91 -6.77 1.78
N ALA A 125 -5.01 -7.34 2.57
CA ALA A 125 -5.37 -7.98 3.84
C ALA A 125 -5.82 -6.98 4.91
N TYR A 126 -5.20 -5.81 4.97
CA TYR A 126 -5.37 -4.87 6.07
C TYR A 126 -5.92 -3.51 5.70
N ALA A 127 -5.70 -3.01 4.49
CA ALA A 127 -6.30 -1.74 4.09
C ALA A 127 -7.78 -1.92 3.73
N ARG A 128 -8.60 -1.02 4.24
CA ARG A 128 -10.03 -0.96 3.97
C ARG A 128 -10.39 0.39 3.39
N ILE A 129 -11.14 0.38 2.31
CA ILE A 129 -11.62 1.58 1.64
C ILE A 129 -13.14 1.62 1.63
N LYS A 130 -13.68 2.83 1.59
CA LYS A 130 -15.13 3.03 1.48
C LYS A 130 -15.64 2.39 0.19
N ASN A 131 -16.66 1.56 0.33
CA ASN A 131 -17.41 1.09 -0.83
C ASN A 131 -18.23 2.23 -1.43
N LYS A 132 -18.05 2.50 -2.74
CA LYS A 132 -18.79 3.57 -3.44
C LYS A 132 -20.27 3.25 -3.59
N ASP A 133 -20.61 1.97 -3.63
CA ASP A 133 -21.99 1.49 -3.73
C ASP A 133 -22.71 1.45 -2.38
N GLY A 134 -22.04 1.92 -1.32
CA GLY A 134 -22.55 1.88 0.06
C GLY A 134 -22.23 0.57 0.78
N GLY A 135 -22.68 0.47 2.05
CA GLY A 135 -22.46 -0.72 2.87
C GLY A 135 -21.10 -0.76 3.56
N LYS A 136 -20.58 -1.97 3.82
CA LYS A 136 -19.32 -2.17 4.54
C LYS A 136 -18.12 -1.80 3.68
N ASP A 137 -17.05 -1.39 4.35
CA ASP A 137 -15.76 -1.16 3.69
C ASP A 137 -15.24 -2.43 3.02
N ILE A 138 -14.59 -2.24 1.88
CA ILE A 138 -14.03 -3.33 1.06
C ILE A 138 -12.50 -3.37 1.16
N PRO A 139 -11.89 -4.54 0.97
CA PRO A 139 -10.43 -4.67 0.86
C PRO A 139 -9.87 -3.80 -0.27
N PHE A 140 -8.67 -3.25 -0.07
CA PHE A 140 -8.01 -2.46 -1.09
C PHE A 140 -7.26 -3.36 -2.08
N LEU A 141 -7.87 -3.62 -3.23
CA LEU A 141 -7.23 -4.26 -4.36
C LEU A 141 -6.71 -3.18 -5.31
N LEU A 142 -5.40 -3.17 -5.55
CA LEU A 142 -4.79 -2.16 -6.43
C LEU A 142 -5.22 -2.35 -7.88
N ARG A 143 -5.60 -1.25 -8.50
CA ARG A 143 -5.86 -1.19 -9.94
C ARG A 143 -4.54 -1.15 -10.73
N PRO A 144 -4.50 -1.52 -12.01
CA PRO A 144 -3.27 -1.57 -12.81
C PRO A 144 -2.43 -0.29 -12.76
N ALA A 145 -3.06 0.89 -12.78
CA ALA A 145 -2.35 2.17 -12.65
C ALA A 145 -1.70 2.35 -11.27
N GLN A 146 -2.37 1.89 -10.21
CA GLN A 146 -1.82 1.92 -8.85
C GLN A 146 -0.68 0.91 -8.68
N VAL A 147 -0.80 -0.26 -9.31
CA VAL A 147 0.29 -1.26 -9.34
C VAL A 147 1.55 -0.66 -9.99
N LYS A 148 1.39 0.07 -11.11
CA LYS A 148 2.50 0.77 -11.76
C LYS A 148 3.14 1.82 -10.84
N LEU A 149 2.33 2.61 -10.13
CA LEU A 149 2.84 3.60 -9.17
C LEU A 149 3.64 2.94 -8.05
N ILE A 150 3.10 1.91 -7.43
CA ILE A 150 3.78 1.18 -6.34
C ILE A 150 5.07 0.52 -6.84
N LYS A 151 5.06 -0.01 -8.05
CA LYS A 151 6.27 -0.56 -8.67
C LYS A 151 7.37 0.48 -8.77
N VAL A 152 7.06 1.70 -9.21
CA VAL A 152 8.01 2.82 -9.24
C VAL A 152 8.53 3.15 -7.83
N PHE A 153 7.65 3.21 -6.83
CA PHE A 153 8.07 3.46 -5.45
C PHE A 153 9.03 2.38 -4.93
N GLU A 154 8.74 1.10 -5.20
CA GLU A 154 9.59 -0.01 -4.77
C GLU A 154 10.92 -0.06 -5.53
N GLU A 155 10.92 0.21 -6.82
CA GLU A 155 12.15 0.34 -7.61
C GLU A 155 13.06 1.43 -7.03
N MET A 156 12.53 2.62 -6.76
CA MET A 156 13.30 3.72 -6.16
C MET A 156 13.76 3.39 -4.73
N ARG A 157 12.94 2.74 -3.92
CA ARG A 157 13.29 2.37 -2.54
C ARG A 157 14.40 1.33 -2.48
N LEU A 158 14.44 0.40 -3.42
CA LEU A 158 15.39 -0.73 -3.43
C LEU A 158 16.72 -0.39 -4.12
N HIS A 159 16.73 0.60 -5.00
CA HIS A 159 17.97 1.06 -5.64
C HIS A 159 18.81 1.90 -4.67
N SER A 160 20.00 1.42 -4.33
CA SER A 160 20.91 2.04 -3.35
C SER A 160 21.38 3.45 -3.73
N ASP A 161 21.39 3.78 -5.02
CA ASP A 161 21.85 5.07 -5.54
C ASP A 161 20.79 6.19 -5.47
N LEU A 162 19.52 5.81 -5.27
CA LEU A 162 18.40 6.73 -5.14
C LEU A 162 17.96 6.79 -3.67
N HIS A 163 18.66 7.57 -2.87
CA HIS A 163 18.35 7.70 -1.43
C HIS A 163 16.97 8.28 -1.14
N ASN A 164 16.29 8.87 -2.14
CA ASN A 164 15.00 9.53 -1.95
C ASN A 164 14.00 9.15 -3.04
N ILE A 165 12.81 8.71 -2.63
CA ILE A 165 11.67 8.55 -3.54
C ILE A 165 11.09 9.93 -3.83
N ARG A 166 11.28 10.43 -5.06
CA ARG A 166 10.68 11.68 -5.52
C ARG A 166 9.88 11.41 -6.79
N VAL A 167 8.57 11.48 -6.68
CA VAL A 167 7.67 11.17 -7.81
C VAL A 167 6.69 12.32 -8.01
N ILE A 168 6.66 12.86 -9.21
CA ILE A 168 5.62 13.77 -9.68
C ILE A 168 4.64 12.95 -10.51
N LEU A 169 3.38 12.92 -10.07
CA LEU A 169 2.35 12.12 -10.68
C LEU A 169 1.32 12.98 -11.40
N LEU A 170 1.39 12.99 -12.72
CA LEU A 170 0.33 13.57 -13.55
C LEU A 170 -0.78 12.52 -13.72
N LYS A 171 -1.97 12.84 -13.24
CA LYS A 171 -3.08 11.88 -13.17
C LYS A 171 -4.45 12.49 -13.46
N CYS A 172 -5.35 11.67 -13.95
CA CYS A 172 -6.78 12.01 -13.98
C CYS A 172 -7.38 12.00 -12.56
N ARG A 173 -8.55 12.63 -12.41
CA ARG A 173 -9.27 12.62 -11.12
C ARG A 173 -9.77 11.22 -10.76
N GLN A 174 -9.89 10.94 -9.46
CA GLN A 174 -10.58 9.78 -8.88
C GLN A 174 -10.02 8.38 -9.24
N TRP A 175 -8.78 8.26 -9.68
CA TRP A 175 -8.17 6.95 -9.92
C TRP A 175 -7.60 6.28 -8.64
N GLY A 176 -7.65 6.99 -7.51
CA GLY A 176 -7.24 6.47 -6.20
C GLY A 176 -5.74 6.51 -5.94
N GLY A 177 -5.00 7.42 -6.60
CA GLY A 177 -3.56 7.59 -6.39
C GLY A 177 -3.21 8.01 -4.97
N SER A 178 -3.90 9.00 -4.42
CA SER A 178 -3.70 9.46 -3.04
C SER A 178 -3.89 8.34 -2.03
N THR A 179 -4.95 7.53 -2.19
CA THR A 179 -5.20 6.36 -1.34
C THR A 179 -4.04 5.35 -1.41
N ALA A 180 -3.54 5.05 -2.62
CA ALA A 180 -2.42 4.12 -2.78
C ALA A 180 -1.13 4.67 -2.14
N THR A 181 -0.87 5.97 -2.29
CA THR A 181 0.28 6.65 -1.69
C THR A 181 0.21 6.62 -0.16
N ASP A 182 -0.95 6.91 0.44
CA ASP A 182 -1.12 6.90 1.89
C ASP A 182 -0.97 5.51 2.49
N ILE A 183 -1.52 4.48 1.83
CA ILE A 183 -1.34 3.10 2.24
C ILE A 183 0.14 2.71 2.17
N TYR A 184 0.86 3.17 1.14
CA TYR A 184 2.29 2.92 0.99
C TYR A 184 3.12 3.64 2.08
N MET A 185 2.85 4.91 2.36
CA MET A 185 3.49 5.65 3.44
C MET A 185 3.26 5.00 4.80
N SER A 186 2.03 4.56 5.07
CA SER A 186 1.69 3.82 6.27
C SER A 186 2.47 2.52 6.38
N TRP A 187 2.60 1.77 5.28
CA TRP A 187 3.37 0.54 5.21
C TRP A 187 4.85 0.76 5.54
N ILE A 188 5.46 1.85 5.04
CA ILE A 188 6.83 2.23 5.38
C ILE A 188 6.97 2.49 6.89
N GLN A 189 6.04 3.24 7.49
CA GLN A 189 6.07 3.54 8.92
C GLN A 189 5.83 2.30 9.79
N ILE A 190 4.99 1.36 9.35
CA ILE A 190 4.67 0.16 10.11
C ILE A 190 5.81 -0.85 10.09
N PHE A 191 6.45 -1.08 8.93
CA PHE A 191 7.35 -2.22 8.74
C PHE A 191 8.82 -1.85 8.56
N TRP A 192 9.13 -0.65 8.08
CA TRP A 192 10.48 -0.32 7.65
C TRP A 192 11.14 0.77 8.49
N LYS A 193 10.38 1.70 9.00
CA LYS A 193 10.91 2.88 9.69
C LYS A 193 10.23 3.10 11.04
N THR A 194 11.00 3.56 12.00
CA THR A 194 10.53 4.09 13.29
C THR A 194 10.99 5.52 13.43
N ASN A 195 10.29 6.31 14.23
CA ASN A 195 10.59 7.74 14.40
C ASN A 195 10.67 8.49 13.06
N TRP A 196 9.76 8.14 12.13
CA TRP A 196 9.75 8.61 10.75
C TRP A 196 8.57 9.54 10.54
N ASN A 197 8.81 10.84 10.57
CA ASN A 197 7.78 11.87 10.48
C ASN A 197 7.32 12.05 9.03
N SER A 198 6.04 12.34 8.85
CA SER A 198 5.44 12.54 7.53
C SER A 198 4.45 13.70 7.50
N ASN A 199 4.38 14.36 6.35
CA ASN A 199 3.43 15.42 6.07
C ASN A 199 2.45 15.01 4.97
N ILE A 200 1.20 15.43 5.11
CA ILE A 200 0.17 15.34 4.07
C ILE A 200 -0.25 16.78 3.77
N ILE A 201 0.05 17.25 2.56
CA ILE A 201 -0.18 18.63 2.16
C ILE A 201 -1.20 18.68 1.01
N GLY A 202 -2.32 19.35 1.25
CA GLY A 202 -3.34 19.60 0.24
C GLY A 202 -3.40 21.06 -0.20
N HIS A 203 -4.07 21.35 -1.31
CA HIS A 203 -4.29 22.73 -1.71
C HIS A 203 -5.17 23.49 -0.69
N GLN A 204 -6.06 22.79 0.00
CA GLN A 204 -6.89 23.28 1.10
C GLN A 204 -6.80 22.36 2.29
N SER A 205 -7.07 22.85 3.48
CA SER A 205 -7.07 22.05 4.71
C SER A 205 -8.07 20.90 4.65
N SER A 206 -9.24 21.10 4.04
CA SER A 206 -10.26 20.06 3.86
C SER A 206 -9.77 18.90 3.01
N SER A 207 -8.99 19.15 1.95
CA SER A 207 -8.39 18.11 1.12
C SER A 207 -7.35 17.29 1.89
N ALA A 208 -6.50 17.97 2.66
CA ALA A 208 -5.52 17.30 3.51
C ALA A 208 -6.19 16.45 4.60
N THR A 209 -7.27 16.95 5.21
CA THR A 209 -8.03 16.21 6.22
C THR A 209 -8.65 14.94 5.65
N GLN A 210 -9.24 14.99 4.45
CA GLN A 210 -9.82 13.81 3.81
C GLN A 210 -8.78 12.71 3.58
N VAL A 211 -7.57 13.08 3.16
CA VAL A 211 -6.45 12.14 2.97
C VAL A 211 -6.02 11.58 4.32
N PHE A 212 -5.96 12.41 5.33
CA PHE A 212 -5.61 12.02 6.69
C PHE A 212 -6.63 11.06 7.33
N ASP A 213 -7.93 11.28 7.12
CA ASP A 213 -8.98 10.39 7.60
C ASP A 213 -8.84 8.97 7.01
N MET A 214 -8.39 8.86 5.76
CA MET A 214 -8.09 7.56 5.15
C MET A 214 -6.92 6.87 5.85
N TYR A 215 -5.87 7.62 6.18
CA TYR A 215 -4.74 7.11 6.94
C TYR A 215 -5.17 6.64 8.34
N GLU A 216 -5.93 7.45 9.06
CA GLU A 216 -6.42 7.10 10.38
C GLU A 216 -7.27 5.83 10.37
N LYS A 217 -8.17 5.73 9.40
CA LYS A 217 -9.00 4.54 9.20
C LYS A 217 -8.16 3.29 8.95
N LEU A 218 -7.13 3.40 8.11
CA LEU A 218 -6.19 2.32 7.85
C LEU A 218 -5.49 1.86 9.13
N ILE A 219 -4.87 2.79 9.86
CA ILE A 219 -4.12 2.47 11.09
C ILE A 219 -5.03 1.82 12.14
N ASN A 220 -6.26 2.31 12.29
CA ASN A 220 -7.20 1.73 13.24
C ASN A 220 -7.65 0.31 12.88
N ALA A 221 -7.69 -0.04 11.59
CA ALA A 221 -8.05 -1.37 11.13
C ALA A 221 -6.92 -2.42 11.33
N ILE A 222 -5.65 -2.00 11.41
CA ILE A 222 -4.50 -2.92 11.53
C ILE A 222 -4.41 -3.48 12.95
N PRO A 223 -4.23 -4.79 13.15
CA PRO A 223 -4.05 -5.38 14.47
C PRO A 223 -2.80 -4.83 15.17
N MET A 224 -2.86 -4.62 16.50
CA MET A 224 -1.76 -4.04 17.26
C MET A 224 -0.46 -4.83 17.14
N TRP A 225 -0.53 -6.16 17.16
CA TRP A 225 0.66 -7.03 17.04
C TRP A 225 1.45 -6.84 15.75
N LEU A 226 0.83 -6.29 14.69
CA LEU A 226 1.49 -6.08 13.41
C LEU A 226 2.47 -4.89 13.44
N PHE A 227 2.34 -3.99 14.41
CA PHE A 227 3.23 -2.83 14.55
C PHE A 227 4.57 -3.15 15.21
N TYR A 228 4.68 -4.27 15.93
CA TYR A 228 5.89 -4.63 16.66
C TYR A 228 6.79 -5.51 15.81
N ASP A 229 8.11 -5.32 15.95
CA ASP A 229 9.06 -6.17 15.26
C ASP A 229 9.10 -7.57 15.91
N ILE A 230 9.55 -8.54 15.13
CA ILE A 230 9.55 -9.94 15.55
C ILE A 230 10.55 -10.10 16.71
N GLY A 231 10.04 -10.54 17.86
CA GLY A 231 10.83 -10.69 19.09
C GLY A 231 10.75 -9.49 20.04
N GLU A 232 10.15 -8.37 19.63
CA GLU A 232 9.88 -7.27 20.56
C GLU A 232 8.70 -7.61 21.49
N PRO A 233 8.79 -7.24 22.78
CA PRO A 233 7.69 -7.45 23.71
C PRO A 233 6.49 -6.59 23.28
N PHE A 234 5.34 -7.24 23.15
CA PHE A 234 4.09 -6.58 22.85
C PHE A 234 3.69 -5.69 24.03
N LYS A 235 3.73 -4.37 23.82
CA LYS A 235 3.21 -3.41 24.80
C LYS A 235 1.69 -3.37 24.68
N ASN A 236 1.01 -3.69 25.75
CA ASN A 236 -0.44 -3.78 25.80
C ASN A 236 -1.13 -2.39 25.85
N ASP A 237 -0.58 -1.41 25.13
CA ASP A 237 -1.24 -0.11 24.94
C ASP A 237 -2.25 -0.25 23.77
N SER A 238 -3.52 -0.09 24.10
CA SER A 238 -4.62 -0.24 23.13
C SER A 238 -4.68 0.90 22.10
N ARG A 239 -3.93 1.98 22.33
CA ARG A 239 -3.96 3.17 21.47
C ARG A 239 -2.91 3.09 20.38
N LYS A 240 -3.35 3.22 19.13
CA LYS A 240 -2.47 3.27 17.96
C LYS A 240 -2.10 4.70 17.60
N LEU A 241 -3.06 5.60 17.69
CA LEU A 241 -2.91 7.02 17.36
C LEU A 241 -3.21 7.89 18.58
N LYS A 242 -2.45 8.96 18.73
CA LYS A 242 -2.67 10.00 19.73
C LYS A 242 -2.61 11.38 19.07
N THR A 243 -3.61 12.19 19.30
CA THR A 243 -3.60 13.61 18.88
C THR A 243 -2.60 14.40 19.74
N SER A 244 -1.91 15.33 19.16
CA SER A 244 -0.95 16.21 19.83
C SER A 244 -1.67 17.33 20.56
N GLY A 245 -2.07 17.12 21.81
CA GLY A 245 -2.71 18.14 22.65
C GLY A 245 -3.89 18.84 21.95
N THR A 246 -3.84 20.15 21.85
CA THR A 246 -4.83 20.98 21.13
C THR A 246 -4.63 21.04 19.61
N ILE A 247 -3.51 20.55 19.11
CA ILE A 247 -3.15 20.62 17.69
C ILE A 247 -3.78 19.44 16.94
N GLN A 248 -4.97 19.63 16.40
CA GLN A 248 -5.74 18.56 15.73
C GLN A 248 -5.09 18.02 14.43
N ASN A 249 -4.26 18.82 13.79
CA ASN A 249 -3.59 18.45 12.54
C ASN A 249 -2.33 17.60 12.73
N ILE A 250 -1.98 17.22 13.97
CA ILE A 250 -0.84 16.37 14.28
C ILE A 250 -1.32 15.14 15.03
N LYS A 251 -0.95 13.94 14.56
CA LYS A 251 -1.13 12.69 15.27
C LYS A 251 0.16 11.90 15.36
N TYR A 252 0.30 11.17 16.44
CA TYR A 252 1.42 10.26 16.69
C TYR A 252 0.95 8.83 16.52
N LEU A 253 1.66 8.07 15.68
CA LEU A 253 1.57 6.62 15.61
C LEU A 253 2.42 6.04 16.74
N ILE A 254 1.79 5.78 17.89
CA ILE A 254 2.46 5.44 19.15
C ILE A 254 3.40 4.22 19.02
N PRO A 255 2.97 3.06 18.45
CA PRO A 255 3.80 1.88 18.42
C PRO A 255 5.10 2.05 17.62
N ARG A 256 5.14 3.00 16.69
CA ARG A 256 6.29 3.24 15.80
C ARG A 256 6.95 4.60 16.03
N GLN A 257 6.47 5.37 16.99
CA GLN A 257 6.99 6.72 17.31
C GLN A 257 7.03 7.65 16.10
N CYS A 258 6.12 7.47 15.14
CA CYS A 258 6.04 8.29 13.94
C CYS A 258 5.04 9.42 14.12
N LYS A 259 5.37 10.60 13.61
CA LYS A 259 4.47 11.76 13.58
C LYS A 259 3.89 11.91 12.19
N ILE A 260 2.59 12.22 12.11
CA ILE A 260 1.91 12.62 10.90
C ILE A 260 1.28 13.98 11.11
N GLN A 261 1.55 14.89 10.18
CA GLN A 261 1.05 16.25 10.19
C GLN A 261 0.33 16.55 8.87
N THR A 262 -0.83 17.21 8.98
CA THR A 262 -1.52 17.74 7.81
C THR A 262 -1.28 19.22 7.66
N GLY A 263 -1.11 19.66 6.43
CA GLY A 263 -0.92 21.06 6.07
C GLY A 263 -1.70 21.46 4.83
N SER A 264 -1.69 22.77 4.55
CA SER A 264 -2.37 23.35 3.40
C SER A 264 -1.45 24.30 2.68
N ALA A 265 -1.48 24.27 1.34
CA ALA A 265 -0.77 25.24 0.52
C ALA A 265 -1.25 26.71 0.73
N ARG A 266 -2.45 26.90 1.28
CA ARG A 266 -2.95 28.22 1.70
C ARG A 266 -2.33 28.74 3.00
N ASN A 267 -1.76 27.83 3.81
CA ASN A 267 -0.99 28.17 5.00
C ASN A 267 0.33 27.38 4.98
N PRO A 268 1.31 27.81 4.18
CA PRO A 268 2.57 27.10 3.99
C PRO A 268 3.38 26.92 5.27
N GLU A 269 3.22 27.83 6.23
CA GLU A 269 3.90 27.77 7.54
C GLU A 269 3.45 26.57 8.38
N SER A 270 2.27 26.00 8.08
CA SER A 270 1.68 24.91 8.90
C SER A 270 2.53 23.65 8.96
N CYS A 271 3.44 23.43 8.01
CA CYS A 271 4.32 22.26 7.95
C CYS A 271 5.81 22.58 8.09
N ARG A 272 6.20 23.84 8.25
CA ARG A 272 7.62 24.27 8.32
C ARG A 272 8.36 23.77 9.56
N SER A 273 7.70 23.58 10.65
CA SER A 273 8.32 23.19 11.94
C SER A 273 8.56 21.68 12.06
N GLY A 274 8.32 20.89 11.03
CA GLY A 274 8.39 19.45 11.08
C GLY A 274 9.66 18.90 10.43
N ASP A 275 10.38 18.04 11.15
CA ASP A 275 11.40 17.18 10.56
C ASP A 275 10.67 16.03 9.82
N ALA A 276 10.22 16.31 8.60
CA ALA A 276 9.46 15.36 7.78
C ALA A 276 10.38 14.59 6.85
N ALA A 277 10.42 13.28 7.04
CA ALA A 277 11.17 12.37 6.19
C ALA A 277 10.37 11.87 4.98
N MET A 278 9.04 12.03 5.02
CA MET A 278 8.11 11.71 3.91
C MET A 278 7.09 12.83 3.76
N ALA A 279 6.67 13.09 2.53
CA ALA A 279 5.55 13.98 2.24
C ALA A 279 4.69 13.43 1.10
N HIS A 280 3.37 13.52 1.29
CA HIS A 280 2.39 13.35 0.24
C HIS A 280 1.78 14.71 -0.08
N ILE A 281 2.17 15.27 -1.21
CA ILE A 281 1.66 16.54 -1.72
C ILE A 281 0.57 16.20 -2.74
N THR A 282 -0.68 16.59 -2.43
CA THR A 282 -1.81 16.32 -3.31
C THR A 282 -2.36 17.61 -3.89
N GLU A 283 -2.82 17.52 -5.16
CA GLU A 283 -3.46 18.62 -5.87
C GLU A 283 -2.55 19.89 -6.04
N GLU A 284 -1.25 19.67 -6.27
CA GLU A 284 -0.24 20.71 -6.41
C GLU A 284 -0.60 21.73 -7.52
N ALA A 285 -1.26 21.29 -8.59
CA ALA A 285 -1.72 22.16 -9.67
C ALA A 285 -2.69 23.28 -9.20
N PHE A 286 -3.31 23.14 -8.04
CA PHE A 286 -4.18 24.15 -7.44
C PHE A 286 -3.51 24.99 -6.35
N PHE A 287 -2.20 24.83 -6.17
CA PHE A 287 -1.48 25.61 -5.18
C PHE A 287 -1.46 27.10 -5.56
N PRO A 288 -1.51 28.01 -4.57
CA PRO A 288 -1.46 29.44 -4.84
C PRO A 288 -0.19 29.82 -5.62
N ASN A 289 -0.35 30.67 -6.60
CA ASN A 289 0.77 31.27 -7.32
C ASN A 289 0.67 32.79 -7.17
N THR A 290 1.22 33.30 -6.08
CA THR A 290 1.25 34.72 -5.73
C THR A 290 2.68 35.22 -5.77
N THR A 291 2.87 36.54 -5.66
CA THR A 291 4.20 37.14 -5.55
C THR A 291 4.97 36.67 -4.32
N GLU A 292 4.27 36.37 -3.24
CA GLU A 292 4.83 35.88 -1.97
C GLU A 292 5.02 34.37 -1.97
N TRP A 293 4.02 33.60 -2.44
CA TRP A 293 3.99 32.17 -2.42
C TRP A 293 3.81 31.56 -3.81
N THR A 294 4.81 30.82 -4.25
CA THR A 294 4.74 29.97 -5.46
C THR A 294 4.69 28.51 -5.04
N PRO A 295 4.19 27.58 -5.89
CA PRO A 295 4.21 26.15 -5.60
C PRO A 295 5.59 25.65 -5.16
N ALA A 296 6.66 26.11 -5.81
CA ALA A 296 8.03 25.76 -5.46
C ALA A 296 8.47 26.25 -4.07
N LYS A 297 7.97 27.40 -3.60
CA LYS A 297 8.24 27.89 -2.23
C LYS A 297 7.44 27.15 -1.17
N VAL A 298 6.25 26.67 -1.50
CA VAL A 298 5.40 25.88 -0.58
C VAL A 298 5.99 24.49 -0.34
N ILE A 299 6.68 23.94 -1.34
CA ILE A 299 7.22 22.57 -1.29
C ILE A 299 8.63 22.54 -0.66
N LYS A 300 9.37 23.63 -0.69
CA LYS A 300 10.68 23.74 -0.03
C LYS A 300 10.54 23.84 1.49
#